data_9435f5f8a655af59c826f60efcdbbf52
#
_entry.id   9435f5f8a655af59c826f60efcdbbf52
#
_cell.length_a   1.000
_cell.length_b   1.000
_cell.length_c   1.000
_cell.angle_alpha   90.00
_cell.angle_beta   90.00
_cell.angle_gamma   90.00
#
_symmetry.space_group_name_H-M   'P 1'
#
loop_
_entity.id
_entity.type
_entity.pdbx_description
1 polymer ?
#
loop_
_entity_poly.entity_id
_entity_poly.type
_entity_poly.pdbx_seq_one_letter_code
_entity_poly.pdbx_strand_id
1 'polypeptide(L)'
;MALKLYPVGIQTFERIRKENKLYIDKTEYVYRMTHSGGCYFFLSRPRRFGKSLLVSTFESYFSGKKELFEGLAIEKLEQEWMEYPVLHFDMSGGKYMEKKQLEDYLSNRLEAEERKWGITHTKRGANDRLTELITTAYEISGKQVVVLIDEYDAPMLDVAHDKETLDVLRNVLRNFFSPLKMCEPMLRFVFLTGITKFSQVSIFSELNNIKNISLDDEYAGVCGITKEELLTQMSEDIDVLAEVLEMTREETIAKLKENYDGYHFSPASPDVFNPYSLLNCFDDKNFGAYWFSSGTPTYLINMLRKFKVLPAKIGRSLARSSAFDAPTENLKTITPLLYQSGYITIKGYDKMSQLFTLDLPNKEIKVGLFESLLPYYLEGMYAEEGDVAIAQMSVLIRQGDMDGALRLLQEFLGTVPYCNNTNYEGHYQQVLFIIFTLLTHFVVDVEVHTPNGRVDVVMETEDTLYLIELKLNKSAQSAMQQINLKQYGQRFARCGKSIVKVGVNFDAKKGNIEDWTIEP
;
A
#
# COMPACT_ATOMS: atom_id res chain seq x y z
N MET A 1 -22.35 25.65 -0.62
CA MET A 1 -21.17 26.32 0.04
C MET A 1 -19.95 26.18 -0.88
N ALA A 2 -18.94 27.07 -0.76
CA ALA A 2 -17.71 26.84 -1.49
C ALA A 2 -17.02 25.59 -0.91
N LEU A 3 -16.58 24.68 -1.78
CA LEU A 3 -15.85 23.49 -1.37
C LEU A 3 -14.57 23.86 -0.62
N LYS A 4 -14.22 23.10 0.41
CA LYS A 4 -12.95 23.27 1.11
C LYS A 4 -11.79 22.80 0.23
N LEU A 5 -10.66 23.50 0.32
CA LEU A 5 -9.44 23.07 -0.35
C LEU A 5 -8.91 21.76 0.25
N TYR A 6 -8.39 20.89 -0.58
CA TYR A 6 -7.83 19.62 -0.13
C TYR A 6 -6.43 19.81 0.46
N PRO A 7 -6.10 19.10 1.55
CA PRO A 7 -4.77 19.19 2.18
C PRO A 7 -3.74 18.30 1.49
N VAL A 8 -3.66 18.35 0.16
CA VAL A 8 -2.69 17.54 -0.59
C VAL A 8 -1.26 17.90 -0.17
N GLY A 9 -0.49 16.90 0.30
CA GLY A 9 0.88 17.10 0.80
C GLY A 9 0.99 17.79 2.17
N ILE A 10 -0.13 18.05 2.87
CA ILE A 10 -0.13 18.65 4.22
C ILE A 10 -0.46 17.57 5.25
N GLN A 11 0.45 17.36 6.19
CA GLN A 11 0.31 16.40 7.29
C GLN A 11 0.21 17.04 8.68
N THR A 12 0.19 18.38 8.76
CA THR A 12 0.09 19.13 10.00
C THR A 12 -1.36 19.49 10.29
N PHE A 13 -1.96 18.87 11.33
CA PHE A 13 -3.35 19.07 11.72
C PHE A 13 -3.68 20.55 12.00
N GLU A 14 -2.85 21.23 12.77
CA GLU A 14 -3.01 22.66 13.10
C GLU A 14 -3.11 23.52 11.83
N ARG A 15 -2.25 23.26 10.83
CA ARG A 15 -2.27 23.98 9.56
C ARG A 15 -3.57 23.73 8.78
N ILE A 16 -4.03 22.48 8.71
CA ILE A 16 -5.29 22.11 8.03
C ILE A 16 -6.45 22.85 8.66
N ARG A 17 -6.52 22.89 9.99
CA ARG A 17 -7.60 23.55 10.72
C ARG A 17 -7.56 25.08 10.58
N LYS A 18 -6.37 25.70 10.74
CA LYS A 18 -6.22 27.16 10.61
C LYS A 18 -6.48 27.68 9.19
N GLU A 19 -6.09 26.90 8.17
CA GLU A 19 -6.35 27.23 6.77
C GLU A 19 -7.75 26.80 6.30
N ASN A 20 -8.59 26.28 7.18
CA ASN A 20 -9.95 25.79 6.91
C ASN A 20 -10.01 24.82 5.71
N LYS A 21 -9.01 23.93 5.59
CA LYS A 21 -8.98 22.86 4.59
C LYS A 21 -9.87 21.69 4.99
N LEU A 22 -10.15 20.81 4.03
CA LEU A 22 -10.90 19.58 4.30
C LEU A 22 -10.12 18.71 5.30
N TYR A 23 -10.79 18.30 6.36
CA TYR A 23 -10.30 17.32 7.32
C TYR A 23 -11.34 16.23 7.49
N ILE A 24 -11.00 15.00 7.16
CA ILE A 24 -11.86 13.85 7.44
C ILE A 24 -11.68 13.50 8.92
N ASP A 25 -12.75 13.64 9.67
CA ASP A 25 -12.71 13.56 11.12
C ASP A 25 -12.41 12.17 11.64
N LYS A 26 -11.26 12.01 12.27
CA LYS A 26 -10.78 10.80 12.95
C LYS A 26 -10.62 11.00 14.46
N THR A 27 -11.12 12.11 14.99
CA THR A 27 -10.84 12.49 16.39
C THR A 27 -11.54 11.61 17.42
N GLU A 28 -12.58 10.86 17.03
CA GLU A 28 -13.16 9.83 17.90
C GLU A 28 -12.14 8.73 18.23
N TYR A 29 -11.28 8.33 17.29
CA TYR A 29 -10.19 7.37 17.54
C TYR A 29 -9.14 7.96 18.48
N VAL A 30 -8.83 9.26 18.36
CA VAL A 30 -7.94 9.96 19.29
C VAL A 30 -8.49 9.86 20.71
N TYR A 31 -9.77 10.18 20.91
CA TYR A 31 -10.42 10.07 22.21
C TYR A 31 -10.38 8.64 22.77
N ARG A 32 -10.74 7.64 21.95
CA ARG A 32 -10.73 6.23 22.37
C ARG A 32 -9.36 5.76 22.81
N MET A 33 -8.28 6.09 22.07
CA MET A 33 -6.92 5.71 22.44
C MET A 33 -6.48 6.39 23.73
N THR A 34 -6.72 7.67 23.88
CA THR A 34 -6.27 8.46 25.03
C THR A 34 -7.04 8.18 26.32
N HIS A 35 -8.24 7.60 26.20
CA HIS A 35 -9.12 7.20 27.33
C HIS A 35 -9.18 5.68 27.54
N SER A 36 -8.38 4.90 26.77
CA SER A 36 -8.23 3.48 27.02
C SER A 36 -7.30 3.21 28.19
N GLY A 37 -7.33 2.00 28.74
CA GLY A 37 -6.41 1.61 29.81
C GLY A 37 -4.95 1.41 29.38
N GLY A 38 -4.62 1.64 28.11
CA GLY A 38 -3.27 1.48 27.55
C GLY A 38 -2.50 2.80 27.51
N CYS A 39 -1.18 2.73 27.70
CA CYS A 39 -0.28 3.86 27.56
C CYS A 39 0.54 3.81 26.27
N TYR A 40 0.83 2.62 25.76
CA TYR A 40 1.71 2.41 24.61
C TYR A 40 0.94 1.82 23.44
N PHE A 41 0.97 2.51 22.28
CA PHE A 41 0.30 2.08 21.07
C PHE A 41 1.27 2.02 19.88
N PHE A 42 1.08 1.01 19.05
CA PHE A 42 1.81 0.85 17.81
C PHE A 42 0.82 0.70 16.64
N LEU A 43 1.03 1.49 15.59
CA LEU A 43 0.24 1.44 14.36
C LEU A 43 1.16 1.34 13.14
N SER A 44 1.05 0.26 12.35
CA SER A 44 1.59 0.23 11.01
C SER A 44 0.50 0.41 9.97
N ARG A 45 0.78 1.23 8.95
CA ARG A 45 -0.07 1.44 7.76
C ARG A 45 0.83 1.71 6.56
N PRO A 46 0.40 1.40 5.36
CA PRO A 46 1.12 1.75 4.14
C PRO A 46 1.42 3.25 4.06
N ARG A 47 2.32 3.64 3.19
CA ARG A 47 2.62 5.05 2.93
C ARG A 47 1.34 5.79 2.50
N ARG A 48 1.22 7.08 2.88
CA ARG A 48 0.16 8.01 2.45
C ARG A 48 -1.25 7.69 2.96
N PHE A 49 -1.34 6.94 4.07
CA PHE A 49 -2.62 6.66 4.76
C PHE A 49 -2.97 7.65 5.86
N GLY A 50 -2.17 8.71 6.08
CA GLY A 50 -2.49 9.74 7.08
C GLY A 50 -1.88 9.48 8.46
N LYS A 51 -0.86 8.61 8.60
CA LYS A 51 -0.18 8.34 9.89
C LYS A 51 0.39 9.60 10.53
N SER A 52 1.18 10.38 9.78
CA SER A 52 1.77 11.62 10.28
C SER A 52 0.73 12.69 10.63
N LEU A 53 -0.39 12.73 9.90
CA LEU A 53 -1.53 13.58 10.27
C LEU A 53 -2.14 13.15 11.61
N LEU A 54 -2.29 11.85 11.85
CA LEU A 54 -2.76 11.32 13.14
C LEU A 54 -1.79 11.70 14.28
N VAL A 55 -0.47 11.55 14.07
CA VAL A 55 0.56 11.99 15.03
C VAL A 55 0.42 13.48 15.33
N SER A 56 0.29 14.32 14.31
CA SER A 56 0.10 15.78 14.47
C SER A 56 -1.25 16.12 15.16
N THR A 57 -2.27 15.27 14.98
CA THR A 57 -3.55 15.42 15.70
C THR A 57 -3.36 15.13 17.19
N PHE A 58 -2.65 14.04 17.55
CA PHE A 58 -2.28 13.76 18.94
C PHE A 58 -1.45 14.89 19.55
N GLU A 59 -0.46 15.40 18.83
CA GLU A 59 0.36 16.53 19.31
C GLU A 59 -0.50 17.75 19.64
N SER A 60 -1.43 18.11 18.76
CA SER A 60 -2.35 19.23 18.99
C SER A 60 -3.30 18.96 20.14
N TYR A 61 -3.81 17.74 20.29
CA TYR A 61 -4.70 17.33 21.38
C TYR A 61 -3.99 17.42 22.74
N PHE A 62 -2.83 16.81 22.86
CA PHE A 62 -2.08 16.82 24.13
C PHE A 62 -1.44 18.17 24.45
N SER A 63 -1.28 19.06 23.45
CA SER A 63 -0.90 20.46 23.69
C SER A 63 -2.08 21.34 24.14
N GLY A 64 -3.27 20.78 24.41
CA GLY A 64 -4.43 21.50 24.92
C GLY A 64 -5.07 22.50 23.93
N LYS A 65 -4.80 22.38 22.62
CA LYS A 65 -5.26 23.31 21.58
C LYS A 65 -6.72 23.07 21.21
N LYS A 66 -7.63 23.25 22.17
CA LYS A 66 -9.06 22.96 22.04
C LYS A 66 -9.70 23.59 20.81
N GLU A 67 -9.31 24.82 20.46
CA GLU A 67 -9.85 25.60 19.35
C GLU A 67 -9.67 24.92 17.99
N LEU A 68 -8.67 24.05 17.84
CA LEU A 68 -8.45 23.29 16.61
C LEU A 68 -9.46 22.15 16.41
N PHE A 69 -10.12 21.74 17.47
CA PHE A 69 -11.05 20.61 17.48
C PHE A 69 -12.52 21.04 17.42
N GLU A 70 -12.78 22.32 17.33
CA GLU A 70 -14.14 22.87 17.20
C GLU A 70 -14.88 22.24 15.99
N GLY A 71 -16.09 21.75 16.22
CA GLY A 71 -16.94 21.08 15.23
C GLY A 71 -16.53 19.63 14.91
N LEU A 72 -15.52 19.05 15.57
CA LEU A 72 -15.12 17.66 15.41
C LEU A 72 -15.73 16.77 16.48
N ALA A 73 -15.78 15.46 16.23
CA ALA A 73 -16.41 14.48 17.12
C ALA A 73 -15.87 14.52 18.56
N ILE A 74 -14.57 14.71 18.73
CA ILE A 74 -13.92 14.76 20.04
C ILE A 74 -14.39 15.93 20.91
N GLU A 75 -14.85 17.03 20.32
CA GLU A 75 -15.35 18.19 21.07
C GLU A 75 -16.51 17.81 22.00
N LYS A 76 -17.34 16.86 21.58
CA LYS A 76 -18.51 16.38 22.34
C LYS A 76 -18.13 15.31 23.37
N LEU A 77 -16.98 14.67 23.20
CA LEU A 77 -16.51 13.56 24.02
C LEU A 77 -15.56 14.03 25.12
N GLU A 78 -14.67 14.99 24.80
CA GLU A 78 -13.66 15.49 25.70
C GLU A 78 -14.17 16.66 26.53
N GLN A 79 -14.06 16.53 27.85
CA GLN A 79 -14.49 17.58 28.77
C GLN A 79 -13.30 18.32 29.38
N GLU A 80 -12.16 17.63 29.54
CA GLU A 80 -10.97 18.16 30.19
C GLU A 80 -9.81 18.31 29.21
N TRP A 81 -9.73 19.45 28.54
CA TRP A 81 -8.64 19.77 27.60
C TRP A 81 -7.34 20.08 28.34
N MET A 82 -6.69 19.03 28.82
CA MET A 82 -5.46 19.18 29.57
C MET A 82 -4.24 19.28 28.66
N GLU A 83 -3.37 20.24 28.96
CA GLU A 83 -2.07 20.38 28.31
C GLU A 83 -1.04 19.45 28.98
N TYR A 84 -0.30 18.69 28.16
CA TYR A 84 0.78 17.82 28.55
C TYR A 84 2.08 18.19 27.81
N PRO A 85 3.28 17.96 28.40
CA PRO A 85 4.53 18.02 27.64
C PRO A 85 4.52 16.97 26.53
N VAL A 86 4.74 17.40 25.30
CA VAL A 86 4.79 16.52 24.11
C VAL A 86 6.20 16.50 23.53
N LEU A 87 6.78 15.32 23.43
CA LEU A 87 8.03 15.05 22.76
C LEU A 87 7.73 14.34 21.43
N HIS A 88 8.04 14.98 20.32
CA HIS A 88 7.75 14.45 18.99
C HIS A 88 9.05 14.16 18.22
N PHE A 89 9.24 12.89 17.82
CA PHE A 89 10.37 12.40 17.06
C PHE A 89 9.88 11.87 15.69
N ASP A 90 10.13 12.63 14.62
CA ASP A 90 9.93 12.18 13.25
C ASP A 90 11.25 11.58 12.74
N MET A 91 11.26 10.27 12.47
CA MET A 91 12.47 9.54 12.06
C MET A 91 12.73 9.59 10.54
N SER A 92 11.86 10.24 9.75
CA SER A 92 11.99 10.34 8.29
C SER A 92 12.91 11.46 7.82
N GLY A 93 13.41 12.29 8.73
CA GLY A 93 14.12 13.53 8.42
C GLY A 93 15.52 13.39 7.83
N GLY A 94 16.00 12.19 7.52
CA GLY A 94 17.33 11.94 6.94
C GLY A 94 17.42 10.64 6.17
N LYS A 95 18.56 10.40 5.50
CA LYS A 95 18.95 9.10 4.97
C LYS A 95 20.08 8.54 5.84
N TYR A 96 19.92 7.29 6.23
CA TYR A 96 20.77 6.67 7.25
C TYR A 96 21.51 5.46 6.66
N MET A 97 22.63 5.73 5.99
CA MET A 97 23.45 4.66 5.37
C MET A 97 24.50 4.11 6.35
N GLU A 98 24.71 4.76 7.49
CA GLU A 98 25.67 4.35 8.51
C GLU A 98 25.27 4.82 9.92
N LYS A 99 25.86 4.17 10.93
CA LYS A 99 25.58 4.40 12.37
C LYS A 99 25.67 5.87 12.76
N LYS A 100 26.74 6.55 12.33
CA LYS A 100 27.01 7.94 12.72
C LYS A 100 25.93 8.90 12.25
N GLN A 101 25.41 8.73 11.06
CA GLN A 101 24.34 9.59 10.52
C GLN A 101 23.07 9.50 11.38
N LEU A 102 22.72 8.30 11.84
CA LEU A 102 21.57 8.13 12.73
C LEU A 102 21.84 8.71 14.12
N GLU A 103 23.03 8.48 14.70
CA GLU A 103 23.41 9.05 15.99
C GLU A 103 23.44 10.59 15.97
N ASP A 104 23.99 11.18 14.92
CA ASP A 104 24.01 12.64 14.74
C ASP A 104 22.58 13.20 14.59
N TYR A 105 21.72 12.53 13.84
CA TYR A 105 20.31 12.90 13.72
C TYR A 105 19.59 12.89 15.06
N LEU A 106 19.68 11.77 15.81
CA LEU A 106 19.07 11.65 17.12
C LEU A 106 19.59 12.71 18.09
N SER A 107 20.90 13.00 18.04
CA SER A 107 21.50 14.05 18.86
C SER A 107 20.93 15.43 18.54
N ASN A 108 20.79 15.77 17.27
CA ASN A 108 20.22 17.06 16.84
C ASN A 108 18.74 17.19 17.23
N ARG A 109 17.97 16.11 17.12
CA ARG A 109 16.55 16.11 17.52
C ARG A 109 16.41 16.28 19.04
N LEU A 110 17.20 15.54 19.82
CA LEU A 110 17.23 15.72 21.27
C LEU A 110 17.62 17.14 21.67
N GLU A 111 18.65 17.72 21.05
CA GLU A 111 19.08 19.08 21.36
C GLU A 111 17.96 20.11 21.11
N ALA A 112 17.16 19.93 20.04
CA ALA A 112 16.03 20.80 19.76
C ALA A 112 14.96 20.73 20.86
N GLU A 113 14.68 19.55 21.39
CA GLU A 113 13.74 19.35 22.50
C GLU A 113 14.31 19.82 23.84
N GLU A 114 15.57 19.51 24.13
CA GLU A 114 16.28 19.93 25.33
C GLU A 114 16.29 21.46 25.51
N ARG A 115 16.48 22.20 24.41
CA ARG A 115 16.41 23.68 24.45
C ARG A 115 15.06 24.23 24.92
N LYS A 116 13.95 23.54 24.60
CA LYS A 116 12.60 23.94 25.06
C LYS A 116 12.48 23.84 26.58
N TRP A 117 13.21 22.91 27.19
CA TRP A 117 13.17 22.61 28.63
C TRP A 117 14.37 23.20 29.39
N GLY A 118 15.20 24.03 28.74
CA GLY A 118 16.37 24.67 29.38
C GLY A 118 17.48 23.70 29.76
N ILE A 119 17.53 22.50 29.18
CA ILE A 119 18.55 21.50 29.43
C ILE A 119 19.81 21.85 28.66
N THR A 120 20.92 22.04 29.37
CA THR A 120 22.26 22.11 28.78
C THR A 120 22.88 20.70 28.84
N HIS A 121 22.91 20.01 27.69
CA HIS A 121 23.39 18.64 27.66
C HIS A 121 24.89 18.55 27.95
N THR A 122 25.26 17.55 28.70
CA THR A 122 26.62 17.02 28.79
C THR A 122 26.79 15.96 27.68
N LYS A 123 28.03 15.60 27.31
CA LYS A 123 28.34 14.54 26.31
C LYS A 123 27.88 13.15 26.76
N ARG A 124 26.58 12.90 26.83
CA ARG A 124 25.95 11.62 27.19
C ARG A 124 25.42 10.91 25.96
N GLY A 125 25.13 9.61 26.07
CA GLY A 125 24.44 8.83 25.04
C GLY A 125 23.01 9.33 24.78
N ALA A 126 22.48 9.05 23.61
CA ALA A 126 21.13 9.48 23.24
C ALA A 126 20.03 8.92 24.18
N ASN A 127 20.22 7.72 24.71
CA ASN A 127 19.33 7.12 25.70
C ASN A 127 19.32 7.88 27.04
N ASP A 128 20.49 8.27 27.56
CA ASP A 128 20.59 9.04 28.82
C ASP A 128 19.96 10.42 28.66
N ARG A 129 20.17 11.06 27.50
CA ARG A 129 19.57 12.37 27.16
C ARG A 129 18.06 12.28 27.06
N LEU A 130 17.51 11.21 26.44
CA LEU A 130 16.06 11.00 26.38
C LEU A 130 15.48 10.78 27.79
N THR A 131 16.19 10.04 28.66
CA THR A 131 15.79 9.86 30.06
C THR A 131 15.73 11.21 30.79
N GLU A 132 16.80 12.00 30.69
CA GLU A 132 16.88 13.32 31.32
C GLU A 132 15.79 14.27 30.79
N LEU A 133 15.54 14.25 29.48
CA LEU A 133 14.49 15.04 28.84
C LEU A 133 13.10 14.71 29.37
N ILE A 134 12.75 13.41 29.46
CA ILE A 134 11.45 12.96 30.01
C ILE A 134 11.35 13.35 31.49
N THR A 135 12.38 13.12 32.27
CA THR A 135 12.39 13.43 33.72
C THR A 135 12.23 14.94 33.94
N THR A 136 13.01 15.77 33.24
CA THR A 136 12.95 17.22 33.37
C THR A 136 11.60 17.79 32.93
N ALA A 137 11.05 17.29 31.82
CA ALA A 137 9.73 17.72 31.34
C ALA A 137 8.63 17.37 32.36
N TYR A 138 8.70 16.17 32.96
CA TYR A 138 7.78 15.74 34.03
C TYR A 138 7.92 16.61 35.29
N GLU A 139 9.13 16.85 35.77
CA GLU A 139 9.39 17.63 36.99
C GLU A 139 8.98 19.10 36.86
N ILE A 140 9.30 19.74 35.71
CA ILE A 140 8.96 21.15 35.46
C ILE A 140 7.47 21.34 35.26
N SER A 141 6.80 20.46 34.49
CA SER A 141 5.37 20.60 34.20
C SER A 141 4.47 20.11 35.32
N GLY A 142 4.95 19.21 36.19
CA GLY A 142 4.15 18.47 37.16
C GLY A 142 3.15 17.51 36.51
N LYS A 143 3.31 17.18 35.21
CA LYS A 143 2.42 16.33 34.41
C LYS A 143 3.20 15.25 33.68
N GLN A 144 2.55 14.11 33.47
CA GLN A 144 3.11 13.03 32.67
C GLN A 144 3.41 13.48 31.24
N VAL A 145 4.43 12.91 30.63
CA VAL A 145 4.96 13.27 29.30
C VAL A 145 4.32 12.41 28.22
N VAL A 146 4.03 13.00 27.08
CA VAL A 146 3.58 12.32 25.88
C VAL A 146 4.76 12.16 24.93
N VAL A 147 4.96 10.95 24.38
CA VAL A 147 6.02 10.67 23.42
C VAL A 147 5.39 10.17 22.10
N LEU A 148 5.61 10.92 21.04
CA LEU A 148 5.12 10.60 19.70
C LEU A 148 6.31 10.29 18.78
N ILE A 149 6.29 9.12 18.14
CA ILE A 149 7.36 8.65 17.27
C ILE A 149 6.76 8.33 15.91
N ASP A 150 7.05 9.18 14.91
CA ASP A 150 6.60 9.00 13.55
C ASP A 150 7.69 8.34 12.70
N GLU A 151 7.27 7.46 11.78
CA GLU A 151 8.12 6.72 10.83
C GLU A 151 9.34 6.05 11.49
N TYR A 152 9.12 5.36 12.63
CA TYR A 152 10.18 4.75 13.45
C TYR A 152 11.11 3.82 12.66
N ASP A 153 10.61 3.25 11.57
CA ASP A 153 11.28 2.27 10.72
C ASP A 153 12.03 2.90 9.52
N ALA A 154 11.87 4.21 9.27
CA ALA A 154 12.54 4.88 8.16
C ALA A 154 14.07 4.65 8.13
N PRO A 155 14.82 4.75 9.24
CA PRO A 155 16.26 4.48 9.23
C PRO A 155 16.65 3.07 8.79
N MET A 156 15.76 2.11 9.02
CA MET A 156 16.02 0.70 8.71
C MET A 156 15.62 0.35 7.27
N LEU A 157 14.61 1.05 6.72
CA LEU A 157 14.15 0.82 5.35
C LEU A 157 15.21 1.21 4.33
N ASP A 158 15.99 2.25 4.57
CA ASP A 158 17.08 2.70 3.69
C ASP A 158 18.16 1.61 3.50
N VAL A 159 18.42 0.82 4.54
CA VAL A 159 19.47 -0.23 4.56
C VAL A 159 18.91 -1.65 4.62
N ALA A 160 17.63 -1.85 4.32
CA ALA A 160 17.00 -3.18 4.41
C ALA A 160 17.63 -4.24 3.50
N HIS A 161 18.44 -3.84 2.51
CA HIS A 161 19.21 -4.72 1.63
C HIS A 161 20.59 -5.12 2.21
N ASP A 162 21.10 -4.39 3.19
CA ASP A 162 22.38 -4.61 3.86
C ASP A 162 22.15 -5.06 5.31
N LYS A 163 22.29 -6.35 5.56
CA LYS A 163 22.01 -6.96 6.86
C LYS A 163 22.93 -6.44 7.97
N GLU A 164 24.19 -6.20 7.69
CA GLU A 164 25.17 -5.75 8.69
C GLU A 164 24.84 -4.35 9.18
N THR A 165 24.63 -3.42 8.25
CA THR A 165 24.22 -2.05 8.56
C THR A 165 22.84 -2.03 9.24
N LEU A 166 21.88 -2.83 8.77
CA LEU A 166 20.55 -2.95 9.38
C LEU A 166 20.63 -3.36 10.85
N ASP A 167 21.45 -4.36 11.17
CA ASP A 167 21.62 -4.82 12.56
C ASP A 167 22.26 -3.74 13.45
N VAL A 168 23.18 -2.95 12.91
CA VAL A 168 23.81 -1.83 13.62
C VAL A 168 22.80 -0.71 13.90
N LEU A 169 22.06 -0.24 12.88
CA LEU A 169 21.06 0.83 13.04
C LEU A 169 19.93 0.41 13.99
N ARG A 170 19.50 -0.85 13.90
CA ARG A 170 18.50 -1.40 14.83
C ARG A 170 18.96 -1.34 16.28
N ASN A 171 20.22 -1.67 16.56
CA ASN A 171 20.77 -1.57 17.91
C ASN A 171 20.83 -0.13 18.42
N VAL A 172 21.12 0.85 17.54
CA VAL A 172 21.07 2.28 17.91
C VAL A 172 19.65 2.68 18.31
N LEU A 173 18.63 2.31 17.51
CA LEU A 173 17.24 2.62 17.82
C LEU A 173 16.75 1.90 19.08
N ARG A 174 17.12 0.63 19.26
CA ARG A 174 16.80 -0.12 20.48
C ARG A 174 17.34 0.58 21.73
N ASN A 175 18.59 1.02 21.69
CA ASN A 175 19.20 1.75 22.79
C ASN A 175 18.50 3.11 23.00
N PHE A 176 18.16 3.82 21.93
CA PHE A 176 17.47 5.11 22.01
C PHE A 176 16.08 5.01 22.64
N PHE A 177 15.30 3.96 22.32
CA PHE A 177 13.95 3.79 22.86
C PHE A 177 13.90 3.05 24.22
N SER A 178 15.01 2.49 24.70
CA SER A 178 15.04 1.73 25.97
C SER A 178 14.55 2.52 27.19
N PRO A 179 14.77 3.86 27.30
CA PRO A 179 14.27 4.65 28.44
C PRO A 179 12.75 4.66 28.57
N LEU A 180 11.99 4.46 27.49
CA LEU A 180 10.53 4.50 27.56
C LEU A 180 9.95 3.50 28.56
N LYS A 181 10.62 2.35 28.77
CA LYS A 181 10.21 1.39 29.79
C LYS A 181 10.48 1.89 31.19
N MET A 182 11.68 2.41 31.44
CA MET A 182 12.10 2.86 32.77
C MET A 182 11.33 4.12 33.18
N CYS A 183 10.98 4.97 32.24
CA CYS A 183 10.23 6.21 32.44
C CYS A 183 8.71 6.01 32.51
N GLU A 184 8.20 4.77 32.45
CA GLU A 184 6.75 4.47 32.42
C GLU A 184 5.92 5.28 33.43
N PRO A 185 6.28 5.42 34.71
CA PRO A 185 5.48 6.19 35.66
C PRO A 185 5.33 7.68 35.31
N MET A 186 6.26 8.20 34.49
CA MET A 186 6.29 9.59 34.02
C MET A 186 5.62 9.77 32.65
N LEU A 187 5.12 8.69 32.01
CA LEU A 187 4.55 8.73 30.66
C LEU A 187 3.01 8.67 30.72
N ARG A 188 2.37 9.59 30.02
CA ARG A 188 0.90 9.64 29.81
C ARG A 188 0.48 8.79 28.62
N PHE A 189 1.26 8.89 27.52
CA PHE A 189 0.90 8.27 26.25
C PHE A 189 2.15 8.13 25.38
N VAL A 190 2.31 6.99 24.76
CA VAL A 190 3.38 6.71 23.80
C VAL A 190 2.76 6.16 22.53
N PHE A 191 2.96 6.83 21.41
CA PHE A 191 2.44 6.40 20.13
C PHE A 191 3.57 6.24 19.11
N LEU A 192 3.67 5.06 18.52
CA LEU A 192 4.67 4.75 17.51
C LEU A 192 3.97 4.40 16.21
N THR A 193 4.46 4.96 15.10
CA THR A 193 3.94 4.62 13.78
C THR A 193 5.04 4.43 12.75
N GLY A 194 4.76 3.58 11.76
CA GLY A 194 5.66 3.26 10.66
C GLY A 194 4.94 2.52 9.53
N ILE A 195 5.70 2.09 8.53
CA ILE A 195 5.21 1.32 7.40
C ILE A 195 5.30 -0.16 7.72
N THR A 196 6.49 -0.61 8.12
CA THR A 196 6.81 -2.01 8.34
C THR A 196 6.77 -2.36 9.81
N LYS A 197 6.59 -3.64 10.08
CA LYS A 197 6.69 -4.19 11.41
C LYS A 197 8.06 -4.85 11.54
N PHE A 198 9.02 -4.10 12.09
CA PHE A 198 10.25 -4.72 12.56
C PHE A 198 9.95 -5.51 13.83
N SER A 199 10.69 -6.59 14.06
CA SER A 199 10.46 -7.45 15.20
C SER A 199 10.40 -6.64 16.50
N GLN A 200 9.25 -6.66 17.17
CA GLN A 200 9.10 -6.05 18.49
C GLN A 200 10.18 -6.55 19.44
N VAL A 201 10.63 -7.80 19.24
CA VAL A 201 11.73 -8.41 20.01
C VAL A 201 13.07 -7.73 19.75
N SER A 202 13.26 -7.06 18.61
CA SER A 202 14.55 -6.48 18.26
C SER A 202 14.72 -5.01 18.65
N ILE A 203 13.67 -4.20 18.61
CA ILE A 203 13.72 -2.76 18.94
C ILE A 203 12.99 -2.48 20.26
N PHE A 204 11.84 -3.11 20.46
CA PHE A 204 10.98 -2.90 21.61
C PHE A 204 10.90 -4.13 22.53
N SER A 205 11.94 -4.99 22.53
CA SER A 205 11.99 -6.17 23.41
C SER A 205 11.79 -5.84 24.89
N GLU A 206 12.07 -4.61 25.23
CA GLU A 206 11.91 -4.08 26.57
C GLU A 206 10.50 -3.55 26.84
N LEU A 207 9.74 -3.18 25.81
CA LEU A 207 8.38 -2.63 25.90
C LEU A 207 7.33 -3.74 25.66
N ASN A 208 7.20 -4.65 26.63
CA ASN A 208 6.28 -5.79 26.53
C ASN A 208 4.78 -5.39 26.57
N ASN A 209 4.49 -4.14 26.86
CA ASN A 209 3.16 -3.57 27.07
C ASN A 209 2.65 -2.74 25.88
N ILE A 210 3.32 -2.79 24.71
CA ILE A 210 2.83 -2.08 23.50
C ILE A 210 1.59 -2.81 22.96
N LYS A 211 0.46 -2.11 22.92
CA LYS A 211 -0.74 -2.54 22.20
C LYS A 211 -0.55 -2.29 20.70
N ASN A 212 -0.38 -3.36 19.94
CA ASN A 212 -0.37 -3.28 18.46
C ASN A 212 -1.81 -3.22 17.95
N ILE A 213 -2.19 -2.06 17.41
CA ILE A 213 -3.55 -1.80 16.89
C ILE A 213 -3.64 -1.95 15.37
N SER A 214 -2.61 -2.46 14.70
CA SER A 214 -2.58 -2.54 13.23
C SER A 214 -3.64 -3.49 12.64
N LEU A 215 -3.99 -4.57 13.35
CA LEU A 215 -5.04 -5.53 12.96
C LEU A 215 -6.25 -5.51 13.91
N ASP A 216 -6.37 -4.47 14.74
CA ASP A 216 -7.47 -4.32 15.69
C ASP A 216 -8.70 -3.74 14.98
N ASP A 217 -9.84 -4.44 15.07
CA ASP A 217 -11.10 -4.04 14.44
C ASP A 217 -11.56 -2.65 14.92
N GLU A 218 -11.30 -2.32 16.18
CA GLU A 218 -11.68 -1.03 16.78
C GLU A 218 -10.95 0.16 16.13
N TYR A 219 -9.71 -0.04 15.64
CA TYR A 219 -8.84 1.00 15.10
C TYR A 219 -8.58 0.86 13.59
N ALA A 220 -9.27 -0.03 12.91
CA ALA A 220 -9.02 -0.30 11.50
C ALA A 220 -9.28 0.91 10.60
N GLY A 221 -10.25 1.75 10.94
CA GLY A 221 -10.60 2.97 10.21
C GLY A 221 -9.84 4.24 10.64
N VAL A 222 -8.89 4.15 11.57
CA VAL A 222 -8.16 5.33 12.11
C VAL A 222 -7.35 6.05 11.04
N CYS A 223 -6.86 5.32 10.05
CA CYS A 223 -6.20 5.83 8.86
C CYS A 223 -6.94 5.36 7.60
N GLY A 224 -6.93 6.15 6.54
CA GLY A 224 -7.75 5.89 5.36
C GLY A 224 -9.08 6.64 5.43
N ILE A 225 -9.87 6.57 4.39
CA ILE A 225 -11.22 7.19 4.30
C ILE A 225 -12.22 6.06 4.07
N THR A 226 -13.19 5.90 4.93
CA THR A 226 -14.27 4.90 4.76
C THR A 226 -15.28 5.37 3.72
N LYS A 227 -16.06 4.43 3.16
CA LYS A 227 -17.17 4.78 2.26
C LYS A 227 -18.18 5.71 2.93
N GLU A 228 -18.46 5.50 4.21
CA GLU A 228 -19.39 6.34 4.97
C GLU A 228 -18.87 7.78 5.09
N GLU A 229 -17.58 7.95 5.43
CA GLU A 229 -16.93 9.26 5.50
C GLU A 229 -16.90 9.95 4.14
N LEU A 230 -16.62 9.23 3.06
CA LEU A 230 -16.69 9.76 1.70
C LEU A 230 -18.11 10.28 1.38
N LEU A 231 -19.14 9.50 1.66
CA LEU A 231 -20.51 9.85 1.32
C LEU A 231 -21.10 10.97 2.21
N THR A 232 -20.60 11.13 3.44
CA THR A 232 -21.10 12.12 4.41
C THR A 232 -20.29 13.41 4.42
N GLN A 233 -18.95 13.31 4.40
CA GLN A 233 -18.05 14.45 4.54
C GLN A 233 -17.56 15.02 3.21
N MET A 234 -17.72 14.28 2.09
CA MET A 234 -17.29 14.67 0.75
C MET A 234 -18.43 14.55 -0.28
N SER A 235 -19.68 14.65 0.17
CA SER A 235 -20.84 14.47 -0.70
C SER A 235 -20.91 15.49 -1.84
N GLU A 236 -20.68 16.77 -1.55
CA GLU A 236 -20.66 17.84 -2.56
C GLU A 236 -19.47 17.69 -3.53
N ASP A 237 -18.32 17.17 -3.04
CA ASP A 237 -17.13 16.91 -3.86
C ASP A 237 -17.41 15.84 -4.92
N ILE A 238 -18.16 14.79 -4.55
CA ILE A 238 -18.58 13.73 -5.49
C ILE A 238 -19.44 14.33 -6.61
N ASP A 239 -20.39 15.21 -6.27
CA ASP A 239 -21.29 15.83 -7.25
C ASP A 239 -20.52 16.71 -8.25
N VAL A 240 -19.55 17.50 -7.75
CA VAL A 240 -18.67 18.31 -8.62
C VAL A 240 -17.78 17.45 -9.51
N LEU A 241 -17.23 16.35 -8.99
CA LEU A 241 -16.43 15.43 -9.79
C LEU A 241 -17.27 14.76 -10.88
N ALA A 242 -18.49 14.33 -10.56
CA ALA A 242 -19.44 13.75 -11.49
C ALA A 242 -19.79 14.71 -12.64
N GLU A 243 -20.08 15.97 -12.30
CA GLU A 243 -20.39 17.01 -13.29
C GLU A 243 -19.20 17.26 -14.24
N VAL A 244 -17.98 17.40 -13.71
CA VAL A 244 -16.78 17.67 -14.52
C VAL A 244 -16.44 16.51 -15.44
N LEU A 245 -16.68 15.28 -15.01
CA LEU A 245 -16.37 14.06 -15.78
C LEU A 245 -17.55 13.57 -16.63
N GLU A 246 -18.64 14.32 -16.69
CA GLU A 246 -19.87 13.98 -17.43
C GLU A 246 -20.40 12.57 -17.06
N MET A 247 -20.35 12.23 -15.75
CA MET A 247 -20.77 10.96 -15.21
C MET A 247 -21.95 11.14 -14.25
N THR A 248 -22.73 10.08 -14.03
CA THR A 248 -23.67 10.05 -12.92
C THR A 248 -22.93 9.96 -11.57
N ARG A 249 -23.60 10.37 -10.49
CA ARG A 249 -23.05 10.23 -9.13
C ARG A 249 -22.72 8.77 -8.80
N GLU A 250 -23.58 7.85 -9.17
CA GLU A 250 -23.42 6.41 -8.96
C GLU A 250 -22.21 5.84 -9.70
N GLU A 251 -22.03 6.21 -10.96
CA GLU A 251 -20.85 5.83 -11.77
C GLU A 251 -19.56 6.41 -11.16
N THR A 252 -19.60 7.66 -10.72
CA THR A 252 -18.46 8.32 -10.08
C THR A 252 -18.05 7.58 -8.79
N ILE A 253 -19.01 7.23 -7.92
CA ILE A 253 -18.75 6.48 -6.70
C ILE A 253 -18.20 5.09 -7.04
N ALA A 254 -18.77 4.39 -8.03
CA ALA A 254 -18.29 3.08 -8.46
C ALA A 254 -16.84 3.15 -8.96
N LYS A 255 -16.51 4.17 -9.76
CA LYS A 255 -15.17 4.38 -10.31
C LYS A 255 -14.15 4.81 -9.24
N LEU A 256 -14.54 5.67 -8.28
CA LEU A 256 -13.72 5.98 -7.11
C LEU A 256 -13.39 4.71 -6.32
N LYS A 257 -14.40 3.85 -6.10
CA LYS A 257 -14.24 2.58 -5.42
C LYS A 257 -13.30 1.64 -6.17
N GLU A 258 -13.50 1.46 -7.48
CA GLU A 258 -12.64 0.62 -8.32
C GLU A 258 -11.17 1.04 -8.26
N ASN A 259 -10.91 2.35 -8.27
CA ASN A 259 -9.55 2.87 -8.38
C ASN A 259 -8.83 3.01 -7.04
N TYR A 260 -9.50 3.42 -5.95
CA TYR A 260 -8.81 3.88 -4.73
C TYR A 260 -9.27 3.21 -3.44
N ASP A 261 -10.39 2.45 -3.44
CA ASP A 261 -10.91 1.72 -2.29
C ASP A 261 -10.26 0.33 -2.14
N GLY A 262 -10.78 -0.44 -1.21
CA GLY A 262 -10.51 -1.87 -1.08
C GLY A 262 -9.33 -2.22 -0.21
N TYR A 263 -8.71 -1.27 0.49
CA TYR A 263 -7.79 -1.57 1.58
C TYR A 263 -8.56 -2.01 2.81
N HIS A 264 -8.13 -3.10 3.42
CA HIS A 264 -8.77 -3.71 4.56
C HIS A 264 -7.73 -4.12 5.59
N PHE A 265 -7.87 -3.65 6.83
CA PHE A 265 -6.81 -3.75 7.84
C PHE A 265 -7.14 -4.66 9.02
N SER A 266 -8.33 -5.23 9.08
CA SER A 266 -8.69 -6.19 10.13
C SER A 266 -9.82 -7.11 9.67
N PRO A 267 -10.09 -8.24 10.35
CA PRO A 267 -11.08 -9.21 9.92
C PRO A 267 -12.51 -8.71 9.75
N ALA A 268 -12.92 -7.71 10.55
CA ALA A 268 -14.29 -7.22 10.60
C ALA A 268 -14.44 -5.73 10.21
N SER A 269 -13.37 -5.08 9.75
CA SER A 269 -13.41 -3.66 9.39
C SER A 269 -14.07 -3.40 8.03
N PRO A 270 -14.56 -2.19 7.79
CA PRO A 270 -14.87 -1.76 6.44
C PRO A 270 -13.61 -1.61 5.59
N ASP A 271 -13.77 -1.64 4.26
CA ASP A 271 -12.75 -1.18 3.33
C ASP A 271 -12.53 0.33 3.49
N VAL A 272 -11.31 0.77 3.20
CA VAL A 272 -10.95 2.19 3.19
C VAL A 272 -10.25 2.58 1.90
N PHE A 273 -10.53 3.80 1.45
CA PHE A 273 -9.83 4.45 0.36
C PHE A 273 -8.44 4.89 0.79
N ASN A 274 -7.49 4.87 -0.14
CA ASN A 274 -6.23 5.58 0.05
C ASN A 274 -6.49 7.10 0.06
N PRO A 275 -6.20 7.81 1.16
CA PRO A 275 -6.51 9.24 1.25
C PRO A 275 -5.78 10.09 0.23
N TYR A 276 -4.51 9.76 -0.04
CA TYR A 276 -3.68 10.52 -0.96
C TYR A 276 -4.21 10.45 -2.39
N SER A 277 -4.48 9.24 -2.88
CA SER A 277 -5.00 9.06 -4.24
C SER A 277 -6.40 9.65 -4.37
N LEU A 278 -7.26 9.44 -3.38
CA LEU A 278 -8.62 9.98 -3.38
C LEU A 278 -8.63 11.52 -3.42
N LEU A 279 -7.85 12.18 -2.54
CA LEU A 279 -7.80 13.64 -2.48
C LEU A 279 -7.19 14.26 -3.74
N ASN A 280 -6.15 13.65 -4.33
CA ASN A 280 -5.61 14.12 -5.61
C ASN A 280 -6.62 13.96 -6.75
N CYS A 281 -7.40 12.87 -6.78
CA CYS A 281 -8.46 12.70 -7.77
C CYS A 281 -9.50 13.84 -7.70
N PHE A 282 -9.88 14.26 -6.51
CA PHE A 282 -10.80 15.38 -6.33
C PHE A 282 -10.15 16.74 -6.67
N ASP A 283 -8.87 16.93 -6.36
CA ASP A 283 -8.13 18.16 -6.63
C ASP A 283 -7.93 18.35 -8.14
N ASP A 284 -7.42 17.33 -8.81
CA ASP A 284 -7.18 17.31 -10.25
C ASP A 284 -8.47 17.12 -11.09
N LYS A 285 -9.57 16.72 -10.44
CA LYS A 285 -10.84 16.34 -11.10
C LYS A 285 -10.66 15.29 -12.18
N ASN A 286 -9.78 14.33 -11.93
CA ASN A 286 -9.43 13.25 -12.85
C ASN A 286 -9.04 11.97 -12.12
N PHE A 287 -9.23 10.82 -12.79
CA PHE A 287 -8.75 9.53 -12.29
C PHE A 287 -7.31 9.29 -12.76
N GLY A 288 -6.38 9.19 -11.81
CA GLY A 288 -4.95 8.99 -12.07
C GLY A 288 -4.32 7.94 -11.15
N ALA A 289 -3.10 7.54 -11.48
CA ALA A 289 -2.28 6.64 -10.65
C ALA A 289 -1.38 7.44 -9.69
N TYR A 290 -1.97 8.08 -8.72
CA TYR A 290 -1.31 9.04 -7.82
C TYR A 290 -0.33 8.39 -6.85
N TRP A 291 -0.63 7.20 -6.36
CA TRP A 291 0.19 6.53 -5.37
C TRP A 291 1.56 6.15 -5.92
N PHE A 292 1.62 5.68 -7.16
CA PHE A 292 2.86 5.30 -7.86
C PHE A 292 3.68 6.50 -8.34
N SER A 293 3.08 7.65 -8.62
CA SER A 293 3.78 8.86 -9.07
C SER A 293 4.89 9.34 -8.12
N SER A 294 4.90 8.84 -6.89
CA SER A 294 5.85 9.22 -5.85
C SER A 294 7.15 8.43 -5.82
N GLY A 295 7.39 7.53 -6.75
CA GLY A 295 8.62 6.76 -6.89
C GLY A 295 8.42 5.29 -7.21
N THR A 296 9.14 4.82 -8.21
CA THR A 296 9.16 3.40 -8.60
C THR A 296 9.66 2.55 -7.44
N PRO A 297 8.97 1.46 -7.08
CA PRO A 297 9.36 0.61 -5.96
C PRO A 297 10.54 -0.32 -6.30
N THR A 298 11.70 0.26 -6.67
CA THR A 298 12.89 -0.49 -7.10
C THR A 298 13.27 -1.59 -6.11
N TYR A 299 13.19 -1.27 -4.81
CA TYR A 299 13.44 -2.26 -3.76
C TYR A 299 12.46 -3.44 -3.83
N LEU A 300 11.15 -3.17 -3.98
CA LEU A 300 10.13 -4.22 -4.10
C LEU A 300 10.39 -5.11 -5.32
N ILE A 301 10.68 -4.51 -6.47
CA ILE A 301 10.95 -5.26 -7.71
C ILE A 301 12.16 -6.17 -7.53
N ASN A 302 13.25 -5.66 -6.93
CA ASN A 302 14.41 -6.47 -6.61
C ASN A 302 14.07 -7.64 -5.67
N MET A 303 13.19 -7.42 -4.70
CA MET A 303 12.73 -8.47 -3.79
C MET A 303 11.81 -9.49 -4.49
N LEU A 304 10.91 -9.05 -5.38
CA LEU A 304 10.10 -9.96 -6.21
C LEU A 304 10.98 -10.89 -7.05
N ARG A 305 12.06 -10.35 -7.65
CA ARG A 305 13.07 -11.15 -8.38
C ARG A 305 13.82 -12.12 -7.46
N LYS A 306 14.32 -11.64 -6.32
CA LYS A 306 15.04 -12.47 -5.33
C LYS A 306 14.19 -13.66 -4.86
N PHE A 307 12.91 -13.44 -4.61
CA PHE A 307 11.97 -14.51 -4.21
C PHE A 307 11.36 -15.26 -5.39
N LYS A 308 11.72 -14.94 -6.63
CA LYS A 308 11.21 -15.56 -7.88
C LYS A 308 9.68 -15.59 -7.91
N VAL A 309 9.05 -14.49 -7.49
CA VAL A 309 7.59 -14.39 -7.49
C VAL A 309 7.10 -14.13 -8.90
N LEU A 310 6.21 -14.99 -9.36
CA LEU A 310 5.58 -14.81 -10.66
C LEU A 310 4.52 -13.71 -10.56
N PRO A 311 4.44 -12.76 -11.51
CA PRO A 311 3.43 -11.69 -11.54
C PRO A 311 2.01 -12.18 -11.31
N ALA A 312 1.61 -13.25 -11.98
CA ALA A 312 0.28 -13.86 -11.85
C ALA A 312 -0.04 -14.45 -10.46
N LYS A 313 0.98 -14.58 -9.60
CA LYS A 313 0.82 -15.08 -8.22
C LYS A 313 0.87 -13.95 -7.18
N ILE A 314 1.01 -12.71 -7.62
CA ILE A 314 0.94 -11.56 -6.72
C ILE A 314 -0.53 -11.33 -6.37
N GLY A 315 -0.85 -11.35 -5.09
CA GLY A 315 -2.22 -11.40 -4.61
C GLY A 315 -2.75 -12.83 -4.52
N ARG A 316 -4.06 -12.99 -4.43
CA ARG A 316 -4.83 -14.27 -4.45
C ARG A 316 -4.20 -15.40 -3.62
N SER A 317 -3.72 -15.07 -2.43
CA SER A 317 -3.07 -16.01 -1.53
C SER A 317 -3.86 -16.20 -0.25
N LEU A 318 -3.77 -17.41 0.32
CA LEU A 318 -4.29 -17.70 1.66
C LEU A 318 -3.14 -17.70 2.65
N ALA A 319 -3.28 -16.96 3.73
CA ALA A 319 -2.23 -16.83 4.74
C ALA A 319 -2.81 -16.70 6.16
N ARG A 320 -2.05 -17.13 7.16
CA ARG A 320 -2.31 -16.74 8.55
C ARG A 320 -1.72 -15.36 8.82
N SER A 321 -2.23 -14.65 9.84
CA SER A 321 -1.69 -13.34 10.25
C SER A 321 -0.17 -13.38 10.48
N SER A 322 0.34 -14.45 11.07
CA SER A 322 1.79 -14.67 11.26
C SER A 322 2.63 -14.71 9.98
N ALA A 323 2.02 -14.85 8.81
CA ALA A 323 2.72 -14.91 7.53
C ALA A 323 2.79 -13.54 6.82
N PHE A 324 1.84 -12.64 7.02
CA PHE A 324 1.82 -11.32 6.37
C PHE A 324 2.03 -10.16 7.35
N ASP A 325 1.63 -10.33 8.61
CA ASP A 325 1.92 -9.38 9.70
C ASP A 325 3.24 -9.75 10.43
N ALA A 326 4.15 -10.40 9.73
CA ALA A 326 5.45 -10.81 10.22
C ALA A 326 6.50 -9.69 10.11
N PRO A 327 7.55 -9.74 10.93
CA PRO A 327 8.69 -8.83 10.80
C PRO A 327 9.37 -8.92 9.43
N THR A 328 9.80 -7.78 8.89
CA THR A 328 10.39 -7.67 7.54
C THR A 328 11.92 -7.81 7.51
N GLU A 329 12.59 -7.92 8.65
CA GLU A 329 14.06 -8.02 8.71
C GLU A 329 14.62 -9.39 8.29
N ASN A 330 13.84 -10.47 8.41
CA ASN A 330 14.26 -11.84 8.05
C ASN A 330 13.18 -12.52 7.19
N LEU A 331 12.90 -11.93 6.04
CA LEU A 331 11.86 -12.41 5.14
C LEU A 331 12.15 -13.84 4.65
N LYS A 332 11.25 -14.76 4.97
CA LYS A 332 11.20 -16.10 4.35
C LYS A 332 10.39 -16.09 3.06
N THR A 333 9.43 -15.17 2.97
CA THR A 333 8.57 -14.92 1.80
C THR A 333 8.43 -13.41 1.61
N ILE A 334 7.98 -12.98 0.45
CA ILE A 334 7.76 -11.55 0.18
C ILE A 334 6.44 -11.01 0.75
N THR A 335 5.54 -11.90 1.18
CA THR A 335 4.17 -11.55 1.61
C THR A 335 4.13 -10.45 2.68
N PRO A 336 4.96 -10.47 3.75
CA PRO A 336 4.96 -9.38 4.73
C PRO A 336 5.30 -8.03 4.12
N LEU A 337 6.29 -7.99 3.21
CA LEU A 337 6.68 -6.76 2.54
C LEU A 337 5.55 -6.22 1.66
N LEU A 338 4.92 -7.07 0.85
CA LEU A 338 3.79 -6.68 -0.01
C LEU A 338 2.61 -6.14 0.81
N TYR A 339 2.25 -6.80 1.93
CA TYR A 339 1.14 -6.39 2.77
C TYR A 339 1.42 -5.07 3.49
N GLN A 340 2.54 -4.97 4.19
CA GLN A 340 2.86 -3.79 4.99
C GLN A 340 3.13 -2.55 4.12
N SER A 341 3.68 -2.75 2.91
CA SER A 341 3.85 -1.67 1.95
C SER A 341 2.56 -1.30 1.19
N GLY A 342 1.47 -2.08 1.32
CA GLY A 342 0.17 -1.76 0.72
C GLY A 342 -0.04 -2.25 -0.70
N TYR A 343 0.80 -3.16 -1.21
CA TYR A 343 0.59 -3.78 -2.52
C TYR A 343 -0.46 -4.88 -2.51
N ILE A 344 -0.59 -5.58 -1.38
CA ILE A 344 -1.69 -6.50 -1.12
C ILE A 344 -2.40 -6.14 0.17
N THR A 345 -3.63 -6.57 0.30
CA THR A 345 -4.48 -6.30 1.46
C THR A 345 -5.33 -7.52 1.80
N ILE A 346 -6.00 -7.49 2.94
CA ILE A 346 -7.00 -8.50 3.32
C ILE A 346 -8.23 -8.33 2.43
N LYS A 347 -8.73 -9.43 1.83
CA LYS A 347 -9.99 -9.48 1.06
C LYS A 347 -11.02 -10.43 1.67
N GLY A 348 -10.64 -11.15 2.69
CA GLY A 348 -11.54 -12.04 3.41
C GLY A 348 -10.85 -12.74 4.58
N TYR A 349 -11.66 -13.25 5.50
CA TYR A 349 -11.19 -14.02 6.64
C TYR A 349 -12.15 -15.18 6.92
N ASP A 350 -11.63 -16.39 6.92
CA ASP A 350 -12.37 -17.57 7.36
C ASP A 350 -12.10 -17.86 8.84
N LYS A 351 -13.13 -17.71 9.67
CA LYS A 351 -13.04 -17.91 11.13
C LYS A 351 -12.70 -19.35 11.52
N MET A 352 -13.11 -20.35 10.71
CA MET A 352 -12.89 -21.76 11.05
C MET A 352 -11.42 -22.17 10.83
N SER A 353 -10.86 -21.83 9.66
CA SER A 353 -9.46 -22.14 9.34
C SER A 353 -8.47 -21.10 9.87
N GLN A 354 -8.94 -19.93 10.31
CA GLN A 354 -8.14 -18.75 10.66
C GLN A 354 -7.24 -18.27 9.52
N LEU A 355 -7.71 -18.44 8.28
CA LEU A 355 -7.01 -18.02 7.09
C LEU A 355 -7.58 -16.71 6.55
N PHE A 356 -6.67 -15.82 6.20
CA PHE A 356 -6.96 -14.60 5.47
C PHE A 356 -6.80 -14.84 3.98
N THR A 357 -7.71 -14.31 3.19
CA THR A 357 -7.53 -14.16 1.75
C THR A 357 -6.85 -12.82 1.51
N LEU A 358 -5.70 -12.83 0.84
CA LEU A 358 -4.96 -11.63 0.48
C LEU A 358 -5.04 -11.43 -1.04
N ASP A 359 -5.23 -10.17 -1.47
CA ASP A 359 -5.20 -9.80 -2.89
C ASP A 359 -4.79 -8.33 -3.05
N LEU A 360 -4.62 -7.89 -4.30
CA LEU A 360 -4.41 -6.49 -4.66
C LEU A 360 -5.60 -5.64 -4.19
N PRO A 361 -5.36 -4.44 -3.62
CA PRO A 361 -6.46 -3.64 -3.07
C PRO A 361 -7.41 -3.12 -4.15
N ASN A 362 -6.89 -2.54 -5.22
CA ASN A 362 -7.67 -1.83 -6.23
C ASN A 362 -6.94 -1.74 -7.58
N LYS A 363 -7.58 -1.06 -8.53
CA LYS A 363 -7.09 -0.91 -9.90
C LYS A 363 -5.82 -0.06 -9.97
N GLU A 364 -5.71 1.02 -9.20
CA GLU A 364 -4.51 1.87 -9.18
C GLU A 364 -3.27 1.04 -8.84
N ILE A 365 -3.35 0.24 -7.78
CA ILE A 365 -2.22 -0.60 -7.33
C ILE A 365 -1.94 -1.70 -8.35
N LYS A 366 -2.98 -2.31 -8.89
CA LYS A 366 -2.85 -3.36 -9.90
C LYS A 366 -2.10 -2.84 -11.12
N VAL A 367 -2.57 -1.75 -11.70
CA VAL A 367 -1.98 -1.15 -12.91
C VAL A 367 -0.54 -0.70 -12.64
N GLY A 368 -0.32 0.14 -11.64
CA GLY A 368 1.00 0.70 -11.38
C GLY A 368 2.06 -0.37 -11.02
N LEU A 369 1.66 -1.45 -10.31
CA LEU A 369 2.57 -2.56 -10.03
C LEU A 369 2.99 -3.27 -11.32
N PHE A 370 2.04 -3.59 -12.20
CA PHE A 370 2.35 -4.31 -13.44
C PHE A 370 3.06 -3.45 -14.47
N GLU A 371 2.76 -2.16 -14.59
CA GLU A 371 3.56 -1.18 -15.34
C GLU A 371 5.02 -1.17 -14.85
N SER A 372 5.22 -1.15 -13.54
CA SER A 372 6.55 -1.19 -12.95
C SER A 372 7.29 -2.52 -13.17
N LEU A 373 6.57 -3.62 -13.37
CA LEU A 373 7.15 -4.95 -13.62
C LEU A 373 7.46 -5.20 -15.10
N LEU A 374 6.71 -4.61 -16.02
CA LEU A 374 6.82 -4.87 -17.44
C LEU A 374 8.25 -4.74 -17.99
N PRO A 375 9.02 -3.67 -17.70
CA PRO A 375 10.39 -3.50 -18.19
C PRO A 375 11.36 -4.59 -17.75
N TYR A 376 11.07 -5.30 -16.63
CA TYR A 376 11.91 -6.39 -16.13
C TYR A 376 11.63 -7.74 -16.79
N TYR A 377 10.47 -7.87 -17.40
CA TYR A 377 10.09 -9.05 -18.18
C TYR A 377 10.39 -8.87 -19.67
N LEU A 378 10.47 -7.62 -20.11
CA LEU A 378 10.81 -7.23 -21.49
C LEU A 378 12.12 -6.40 -21.44
N GLU A 379 13.26 -7.06 -21.21
CA GLU A 379 14.56 -6.40 -21.06
C GLU A 379 14.90 -5.51 -22.28
N GLY A 380 15.28 -4.25 -22.04
CA GLY A 380 15.71 -3.30 -23.06
C GLY A 380 14.61 -2.45 -23.72
N MET A 381 13.37 -2.53 -23.24
CA MET A 381 12.26 -1.74 -23.76
C MET A 381 12.14 -0.38 -23.04
N TYR A 382 11.77 0.66 -23.78
CA TYR A 382 11.34 1.93 -23.19
C TYR A 382 9.88 1.85 -22.72
N ALA A 383 9.59 2.31 -21.52
CA ALA A 383 8.24 2.25 -20.93
C ALA A 383 7.18 2.92 -21.83
N GLU A 384 7.52 4.06 -22.47
CA GLU A 384 6.60 4.82 -23.33
C GLU A 384 6.13 4.03 -24.56
N GLU A 385 6.98 3.19 -25.16
CA GLU A 385 6.61 2.37 -26.31
C GLU A 385 5.62 1.26 -25.90
N GLY A 386 5.78 0.72 -24.70
CA GLY A 386 4.86 -0.27 -24.13
C GLY A 386 3.47 0.30 -23.88
N ASP A 387 3.39 1.47 -23.29
CA ASP A 387 2.12 2.11 -22.94
C ASP A 387 1.28 2.42 -24.18
N VAL A 388 1.90 2.91 -25.26
CA VAL A 388 1.22 3.19 -26.54
C VAL A 388 0.70 1.88 -27.17
N ALA A 389 1.51 0.84 -27.22
CA ALA A 389 1.11 -0.46 -27.78
C ALA A 389 -0.05 -1.08 -26.98
N ILE A 390 0.01 -1.03 -25.64
CA ILE A 390 -1.06 -1.53 -24.76
C ILE A 390 -2.36 -0.74 -24.98
N ALA A 391 -2.28 0.59 -25.08
CA ALA A 391 -3.46 1.42 -25.33
C ALA A 391 -4.11 1.09 -26.69
N GLN A 392 -3.32 0.92 -27.74
CA GLN A 392 -3.82 0.53 -29.06
C GLN A 392 -4.43 -0.88 -29.06
N MET A 393 -3.79 -1.86 -28.41
CA MET A 393 -4.35 -3.21 -28.22
C MET A 393 -5.71 -3.15 -27.50
N SER A 394 -5.82 -2.31 -26.47
CA SER A 394 -7.09 -2.12 -25.74
C SER A 394 -8.23 -1.65 -26.65
N VAL A 395 -7.96 -0.74 -27.60
CA VAL A 395 -8.94 -0.28 -28.58
C VAL A 395 -9.38 -1.42 -29.49
N LEU A 396 -8.43 -2.19 -30.06
CA LEU A 396 -8.71 -3.31 -30.95
C LEU A 396 -9.56 -4.39 -30.27
N ILE A 397 -9.22 -4.77 -29.04
CA ILE A 397 -9.97 -5.79 -28.30
C ILE A 397 -11.40 -5.33 -27.98
N ARG A 398 -11.61 -4.05 -27.64
CA ARG A 398 -12.95 -3.48 -27.43
C ARG A 398 -13.80 -3.46 -28.71
N GLN A 399 -13.16 -3.37 -29.86
CA GLN A 399 -13.81 -3.47 -31.15
C GLN A 399 -14.06 -4.93 -31.60
N GLY A 400 -13.65 -5.92 -30.79
CA GLY A 400 -13.73 -7.35 -31.10
C GLY A 400 -12.64 -7.85 -32.06
N ASP A 401 -11.67 -6.99 -32.39
CA ASP A 401 -10.55 -7.33 -33.28
C ASP A 401 -9.38 -7.94 -32.50
N MET A 402 -9.54 -9.17 -32.05
CA MET A 402 -8.50 -9.94 -31.39
C MET A 402 -7.32 -10.26 -32.33
N ASP A 403 -7.58 -10.44 -33.61
CA ASP A 403 -6.54 -10.71 -34.62
C ASP A 403 -5.62 -9.49 -34.77
N GLY A 404 -6.18 -8.29 -34.91
CA GLY A 404 -5.43 -7.05 -34.93
C GLY A 404 -4.63 -6.83 -33.64
N ALA A 405 -5.21 -7.13 -32.48
CA ALA A 405 -4.52 -7.02 -31.21
C ALA A 405 -3.31 -7.96 -31.08
N LEU A 406 -3.44 -9.21 -31.55
CA LEU A 406 -2.35 -10.19 -31.56
C LEU A 406 -1.25 -9.83 -32.58
N ARG A 407 -1.60 -9.24 -33.73
CA ARG A 407 -0.61 -8.69 -34.69
C ARG A 407 0.18 -7.57 -34.06
N LEU A 408 -0.50 -6.63 -33.42
CA LEU A 408 0.15 -5.51 -32.75
C LEU A 408 1.06 -6.02 -31.61
N LEU A 409 0.61 -7.03 -30.85
CA LEU A 409 1.43 -7.66 -29.82
C LEU A 409 2.66 -8.36 -30.42
N GLN A 410 2.53 -9.04 -31.56
CA GLN A 410 3.63 -9.67 -32.27
C GLN A 410 4.65 -8.63 -32.76
N GLU A 411 4.20 -7.53 -33.36
CA GLU A 411 5.04 -6.41 -33.77
C GLU A 411 5.77 -5.80 -32.57
N PHE A 412 5.06 -5.54 -31.49
CA PHE A 412 5.61 -5.01 -30.25
C PHE A 412 6.67 -5.92 -29.63
N LEU A 413 6.41 -7.22 -29.49
CA LEU A 413 7.40 -8.18 -29.02
C LEU A 413 8.61 -8.30 -29.94
N GLY A 414 8.43 -8.04 -31.23
CA GLY A 414 9.52 -7.99 -32.22
C GLY A 414 10.47 -6.81 -32.03
N THR A 415 10.07 -5.74 -31.34
CA THR A 415 10.92 -4.59 -31.02
C THR A 415 11.77 -4.83 -29.76
N VAL A 416 11.40 -5.83 -28.94
CA VAL A 416 12.09 -6.14 -27.69
C VAL A 416 13.39 -6.91 -27.99
N PRO A 417 14.56 -6.46 -27.47
CA PRO A 417 15.81 -7.18 -27.66
C PRO A 417 15.74 -8.60 -27.09
N TYR A 418 16.39 -9.54 -27.81
CA TYR A 418 16.42 -10.93 -27.41
C TYR A 418 17.10 -11.14 -26.06
N CYS A 419 16.38 -11.75 -25.11
CA CYS A 419 16.89 -12.07 -23.77
C CYS A 419 17.19 -13.57 -23.63
N ASN A 420 18.43 -13.90 -23.31
CA ASN A 420 18.91 -15.30 -23.24
C ASN A 420 18.29 -16.17 -22.12
N ASN A 421 17.43 -15.62 -21.27
CA ASN A 421 16.91 -16.30 -20.06
C ASN A 421 15.45 -16.75 -20.15
N THR A 422 14.83 -16.74 -21.34
CA THR A 422 13.38 -16.86 -21.53
C THR A 422 12.88 -18.16 -22.14
N ASN A 423 13.65 -19.25 -22.05
CA ASN A 423 13.38 -20.50 -22.77
C ASN A 423 12.33 -21.42 -22.15
N TYR A 424 11.29 -20.89 -21.47
CA TYR A 424 10.20 -21.72 -20.96
C TYR A 424 8.82 -21.08 -21.17
N GLU A 425 7.84 -21.94 -21.41
CA GLU A 425 6.44 -21.56 -21.70
C GLU A 425 5.85 -20.59 -20.64
N GLY A 426 6.23 -20.79 -19.37
CA GLY A 426 5.78 -19.96 -18.27
C GLY A 426 6.25 -18.50 -18.31
N HIS A 427 7.36 -18.19 -18.98
CA HIS A 427 7.80 -16.80 -19.13
C HIS A 427 6.81 -16.00 -20.00
N TYR A 428 6.48 -16.52 -21.17
CA TYR A 428 5.54 -15.86 -22.10
C TYR A 428 4.14 -15.75 -21.51
N GLN A 429 3.72 -16.76 -20.74
CA GLN A 429 2.47 -16.69 -19.97
C GLN A 429 2.47 -15.50 -19.01
N GLN A 430 3.59 -15.23 -18.30
CA GLN A 430 3.68 -14.07 -17.41
C GLN A 430 3.72 -12.75 -18.17
N VAL A 431 4.41 -12.67 -19.30
CA VAL A 431 4.43 -11.49 -20.18
C VAL A 431 3.03 -11.16 -20.66
N LEU A 432 2.31 -12.12 -21.20
CA LEU A 432 0.92 -11.94 -21.65
C LEU A 432 0.01 -11.56 -20.47
N PHE A 433 0.20 -12.16 -19.30
CA PHE A 433 -0.56 -11.81 -18.12
C PHE A 433 -0.36 -10.33 -17.75
N ILE A 434 0.89 -9.85 -17.75
CA ILE A 434 1.19 -8.44 -17.46
C ILE A 434 0.53 -7.55 -18.51
N ILE A 435 0.77 -7.80 -19.80
CA ILE A 435 0.23 -6.99 -20.90
C ILE A 435 -1.29 -6.95 -20.85
N PHE A 436 -1.96 -8.10 -20.76
CA PHE A 436 -3.44 -8.13 -20.71
C PHE A 436 -3.99 -7.53 -19.42
N THR A 437 -3.27 -7.61 -18.30
CA THR A 437 -3.67 -6.96 -17.06
C THR A 437 -3.62 -5.43 -17.19
N LEU A 438 -2.65 -4.92 -17.95
CA LEU A 438 -2.51 -3.49 -18.25
C LEU A 438 -3.54 -2.98 -19.26
N LEU A 439 -4.20 -3.87 -20.00
CA LEU A 439 -5.40 -3.55 -20.77
C LEU A 439 -6.55 -3.25 -19.80
N THR A 440 -6.48 -2.13 -19.12
CA THR A 440 -7.16 -1.73 -17.86
C THR A 440 -8.69 -1.85 -17.83
N HIS A 441 -9.32 -2.16 -18.98
CA HIS A 441 -10.77 -2.32 -19.12
C HIS A 441 -11.23 -3.78 -18.98
N PHE A 442 -10.29 -4.73 -18.81
CA PHE A 442 -10.61 -6.15 -18.84
C PHE A 442 -10.23 -6.86 -17.55
N VAL A 443 -11.00 -7.89 -17.22
CA VAL A 443 -10.63 -8.82 -16.14
C VAL A 443 -9.78 -9.92 -16.75
N VAL A 444 -8.57 -10.10 -16.24
CA VAL A 444 -7.63 -11.12 -16.74
C VAL A 444 -7.25 -12.07 -15.63
N ASP A 445 -7.40 -13.36 -15.88
CA ASP A 445 -7.01 -14.45 -14.99
C ASP A 445 -6.05 -15.40 -15.68
N VAL A 446 -5.09 -15.95 -14.94
CA VAL A 446 -4.16 -16.96 -15.47
C VAL A 446 -4.28 -18.27 -14.70
N GLU A 447 -3.85 -19.36 -15.37
CA GLU A 447 -3.90 -20.70 -14.80
C GLU A 447 -5.28 -21.06 -14.22
N VAL A 448 -6.35 -20.71 -14.93
CA VAL A 448 -7.74 -20.89 -14.46
C VAL A 448 -8.13 -22.36 -14.48
N HIS A 449 -8.37 -22.94 -13.31
CA HIS A 449 -8.80 -24.33 -13.20
C HIS A 449 -10.21 -24.52 -13.74
N THR A 450 -10.38 -25.54 -14.59
CA THR A 450 -11.65 -26.04 -15.07
C THR A 450 -11.83 -27.49 -14.64
N PRO A 451 -13.03 -28.08 -14.72
CA PRO A 451 -13.23 -29.50 -14.38
C PRO A 451 -12.33 -30.47 -15.16
N ASN A 452 -11.92 -30.09 -16.37
CA ASN A 452 -11.16 -30.93 -17.30
C ASN A 452 -9.69 -30.52 -17.46
N GLY A 453 -9.23 -29.55 -16.71
CA GLY A 453 -7.85 -29.08 -16.78
C GLY A 453 -7.70 -27.60 -16.40
N ARG A 454 -6.71 -26.92 -16.98
CA ARG A 454 -6.37 -25.54 -16.66
C ARG A 454 -6.18 -24.75 -17.96
N VAL A 455 -6.84 -23.60 -18.05
CA VAL A 455 -6.65 -22.61 -19.14
C VAL A 455 -5.52 -21.68 -18.75
N ASP A 456 -4.63 -21.37 -19.70
CA ASP A 456 -3.47 -20.55 -19.41
C ASP A 456 -3.85 -19.10 -19.09
N VAL A 457 -4.72 -18.49 -19.90
CA VAL A 457 -5.20 -17.12 -19.68
C VAL A 457 -6.71 -17.04 -20.00
N VAL A 458 -7.47 -16.41 -19.13
CA VAL A 458 -8.87 -16.04 -19.35
C VAL A 458 -8.96 -14.52 -19.30
N MET A 459 -9.48 -13.91 -20.35
CA MET A 459 -9.71 -12.47 -20.41
C MET A 459 -11.18 -12.18 -20.66
N GLU A 460 -11.75 -11.32 -19.83
CA GLU A 460 -13.17 -10.97 -19.88
C GLU A 460 -13.33 -9.50 -20.24
N THR A 461 -14.04 -9.23 -21.32
CA THR A 461 -14.49 -7.91 -21.73
C THR A 461 -15.97 -7.71 -21.35
N GLU A 462 -16.58 -6.60 -21.73
CA GLU A 462 -17.99 -6.33 -21.48
C GLU A 462 -18.89 -7.42 -22.08
N ASP A 463 -18.65 -7.83 -23.34
CA ASP A 463 -19.51 -8.74 -24.11
C ASP A 463 -18.89 -10.11 -24.39
N THR A 464 -17.58 -10.26 -24.24
CA THR A 464 -16.83 -11.42 -24.69
C THR A 464 -15.91 -11.98 -23.60
N LEU A 465 -15.84 -13.31 -23.54
CA LEU A 465 -14.87 -14.04 -22.72
C LEU A 465 -13.90 -14.78 -23.64
N TYR A 466 -12.63 -14.39 -23.57
CA TYR A 466 -11.55 -15.02 -24.33
C TYR A 466 -10.86 -16.11 -23.50
N LEU A 467 -10.79 -17.33 -24.08
CA LEU A 467 -10.04 -18.46 -23.50
C LEU A 467 -8.76 -18.63 -24.32
N ILE A 468 -7.62 -18.29 -23.72
CA ILE A 468 -6.33 -18.23 -24.42
C ILE A 468 -5.44 -19.38 -23.90
N GLU A 469 -5.00 -20.23 -24.79
CA GLU A 469 -4.05 -21.31 -24.53
C GLU A 469 -2.74 -21.04 -25.27
N LEU A 470 -1.62 -21.22 -24.59
CA LEU A 470 -0.30 -20.90 -25.09
C LEU A 470 0.50 -22.17 -25.35
N LYS A 471 1.27 -22.19 -26.42
CA LYS A 471 2.25 -23.22 -26.72
C LYS A 471 3.61 -22.60 -27.02
N LEU A 472 4.66 -23.32 -26.68
CA LEU A 472 6.03 -22.92 -26.98
C LEU A 472 6.64 -23.90 -27.97
N ASN A 473 7.12 -23.42 -29.12
CA ASN A 473 7.73 -24.21 -30.19
C ASN A 473 6.86 -25.39 -30.67
N LYS A 474 5.53 -25.19 -30.75
CA LYS A 474 4.57 -26.19 -31.24
C LYS A 474 3.75 -25.64 -32.42
N SER A 475 2.44 -25.40 -32.22
CA SER A 475 1.57 -24.74 -33.18
C SER A 475 0.33 -24.17 -32.48
N ALA A 476 -0.25 -23.11 -33.01
CA ALA A 476 -1.51 -22.56 -32.55
C ALA A 476 -2.65 -23.58 -32.62
N GLN A 477 -2.63 -24.45 -33.63
CA GLN A 477 -3.60 -25.54 -33.76
C GLN A 477 -3.52 -26.55 -32.60
N SER A 478 -2.33 -26.81 -32.07
CA SER A 478 -2.19 -27.70 -30.89
C SER A 478 -2.74 -27.06 -29.62
N ALA A 479 -2.64 -25.73 -29.50
CA ALA A 479 -3.27 -24.97 -28.42
C ALA A 479 -4.80 -25.04 -28.54
N MET A 480 -5.34 -24.80 -29.72
CA MET A 480 -6.77 -24.87 -30.00
C MET A 480 -7.34 -26.28 -29.74
N GLN A 481 -6.63 -27.32 -30.18
CA GLN A 481 -7.02 -28.71 -29.89
C GLN A 481 -7.12 -28.95 -28.37
N GLN A 482 -6.21 -28.41 -27.58
CA GLN A 482 -6.27 -28.55 -26.11
C GLN A 482 -7.50 -27.87 -25.53
N ILE A 483 -7.84 -26.63 -25.95
CA ILE A 483 -9.04 -25.93 -25.50
C ILE A 483 -10.30 -26.79 -25.80
N ASN A 484 -10.38 -27.33 -27.02
CA ASN A 484 -11.53 -28.10 -27.50
C ASN A 484 -11.63 -29.47 -26.82
N LEU A 485 -10.53 -30.23 -26.72
CA LEU A 485 -10.49 -31.54 -26.06
C LEU A 485 -10.83 -31.46 -24.56
N LYS A 486 -10.35 -30.42 -23.89
CA LYS A 486 -10.57 -30.18 -22.47
C LYS A 486 -11.89 -29.47 -22.18
N GLN A 487 -12.63 -29.07 -23.24
CA GLN A 487 -13.93 -28.40 -23.12
C GLN A 487 -13.92 -27.22 -22.12
N TYR A 488 -12.90 -26.42 -22.13
CA TYR A 488 -12.71 -25.33 -21.17
C TYR A 488 -13.88 -24.34 -21.12
N GLY A 489 -14.56 -24.12 -22.26
CA GLY A 489 -15.75 -23.25 -22.35
C GLY A 489 -16.94 -23.70 -21.49
N GLN A 490 -17.05 -24.99 -21.11
CA GLN A 490 -18.18 -25.49 -20.31
C GLN A 490 -18.30 -24.82 -18.95
N ARG A 491 -17.18 -24.48 -18.31
CA ARG A 491 -17.16 -23.74 -17.04
C ARG A 491 -17.86 -22.38 -17.17
N PHE A 492 -17.72 -21.75 -18.32
CA PHE A 492 -18.17 -20.39 -18.57
C PHE A 492 -19.49 -20.31 -19.36
N ALA A 493 -20.11 -21.44 -19.68
CA ALA A 493 -21.33 -21.49 -20.47
C ALA A 493 -22.52 -20.68 -19.93
N ARG A 494 -22.47 -20.31 -18.64
CA ARG A 494 -23.51 -19.51 -17.96
C ARG A 494 -23.08 -18.05 -17.69
N CYS A 495 -21.95 -17.58 -18.23
CA CYS A 495 -21.50 -16.21 -17.98
C CYS A 495 -22.30 -15.14 -18.73
N GLY A 496 -23.15 -15.55 -19.70
CA GLY A 496 -23.97 -14.63 -20.50
C GLY A 496 -23.19 -13.87 -21.58
N LYS A 497 -21.90 -14.19 -21.79
CA LYS A 497 -21.02 -13.56 -22.78
C LYS A 497 -20.67 -14.51 -23.92
N SER A 498 -20.30 -13.95 -25.06
CA SER A 498 -19.74 -14.72 -26.16
C SER A 498 -18.39 -15.32 -25.76
N ILE A 499 -18.16 -16.60 -26.04
CA ILE A 499 -16.90 -17.27 -25.71
C ILE A 499 -16.08 -17.37 -26.98
N VAL A 500 -14.91 -16.77 -26.98
CA VAL A 500 -13.93 -16.83 -28.08
C VAL A 500 -12.69 -17.58 -27.59
N LYS A 501 -12.26 -18.58 -28.38
CA LYS A 501 -11.10 -19.40 -28.09
C LYS A 501 -9.91 -18.91 -28.89
N VAL A 502 -8.74 -18.78 -28.26
CA VAL A 502 -7.53 -18.28 -28.87
C VAL A 502 -6.37 -19.22 -28.57
N GLY A 503 -5.86 -19.88 -29.60
CA GLY A 503 -4.62 -20.68 -29.50
C GLY A 503 -3.44 -19.84 -30.00
N VAL A 504 -2.40 -19.72 -29.18
CA VAL A 504 -1.20 -18.92 -29.52
C VAL A 504 0.05 -19.81 -29.40
N ASN A 505 0.94 -19.73 -30.38
CA ASN A 505 2.23 -20.39 -30.35
C ASN A 505 3.37 -19.36 -30.33
N PHE A 506 4.30 -19.56 -29.41
CA PHE A 506 5.53 -18.75 -29.31
C PHE A 506 6.74 -19.53 -29.85
N ASP A 507 7.57 -18.84 -30.61
CA ASP A 507 8.92 -19.30 -30.99
C ASP A 507 9.92 -18.81 -29.93
N ALA A 508 10.44 -19.76 -29.12
CA ALA A 508 11.41 -19.43 -28.09
C ALA A 508 12.73 -18.90 -28.64
N LYS A 509 13.10 -19.24 -29.89
CA LYS A 509 14.33 -18.74 -30.51
C LYS A 509 14.20 -17.30 -30.98
N LYS A 510 13.01 -16.91 -31.45
CA LYS A 510 12.70 -15.55 -31.87
C LYS A 510 12.24 -14.67 -30.72
N GLY A 511 11.83 -15.26 -29.59
CA GLY A 511 11.26 -14.50 -28.46
C GLY A 511 9.93 -13.85 -28.79
N ASN A 512 9.15 -14.41 -29.73
CA ASN A 512 7.96 -13.76 -30.28
C ASN A 512 6.83 -14.75 -30.58
N ILE A 513 5.63 -14.22 -30.84
CA ILE A 513 4.51 -14.99 -31.37
C ILE A 513 4.85 -15.46 -32.78
N GLU A 514 4.68 -16.75 -33.05
CA GLU A 514 4.90 -17.33 -34.37
C GLU A 514 3.60 -17.40 -35.17
N ASP A 515 2.56 -17.98 -34.55
CA ASP A 515 1.23 -18.11 -35.15
C ASP A 515 0.12 -18.14 -34.09
N TRP A 516 -1.12 -17.83 -34.51
CA TRP A 516 -2.30 -17.97 -33.67
C TRP A 516 -3.52 -18.42 -34.45
N THR A 517 -4.51 -18.95 -33.73
CA THR A 517 -5.81 -19.37 -34.29
C THR A 517 -6.92 -18.86 -33.36
N ILE A 518 -7.98 -18.30 -33.93
CA ILE A 518 -9.13 -17.78 -33.20
C ILE A 518 -10.38 -18.55 -33.67
N GLU A 519 -11.16 -19.07 -32.71
CA GLU A 519 -12.44 -19.74 -32.93
C GLU A 519 -13.50 -19.15 -32.01
N PRO A 520 -14.75 -18.96 -32.48
CA PRO A 520 -15.88 -18.53 -31.67
C PRO A 520 -16.31 -19.59 -30.67
#